data_8847d1171db20bf30bee9ddb875ed4df
#
_entry.id   8847d1171db20bf30bee9ddb875ed4df
#
_cell.length_a   1.000
_cell.length_b   1.000
_cell.length_c   1.000
_cell.angle_alpha   90.00
_cell.angle_beta   90.00
_cell.angle_gamma   90.00
#
_symmetry.space_group_name_H-M   'P 1'
#
loop_
_entity.id
_entity.type
_entity.pdbx_description
1 polymer ?
#
loop_
_entity_poly.entity_id
_entity_poly.type
_entity_poly.pdbx_seq_one_letter_code
_entity_poly.pdbx_strand_id
1 'polypeptide(L)'
;FRLGNEAFLDSKRDNYHAMGSFQSGNTFFQGMMYLVTLLAGGYFIALGQMSAADLAMYALYIGIFISPIQILVELTEMIQKGMSGFIRYQAIIDIEPEITDCVDAVDMKHPDGDICYHDVSFSYEDNEIVLNHIDFTIKSGKSVALVGPSGGGKTTICSLLPRFYDITDGSITIGGQNIKNIKLESLRNSIGIVQQDVYLFGASVKENIAYGKPDATFDEIVEAAKKANIHDFIM
;
A
#
# COMPACT_ATOMS: atom_id res chain seq x y z
N PHE A 1 7.32 -19.20 -3.76
CA PHE A 1 8.26 -18.32 -4.47
C PHE A 1 8.56 -18.83 -5.89
N ARG A 2 8.93 -20.14 -6.06
CA ARG A 2 9.33 -20.70 -7.36
C ARG A 2 8.20 -20.67 -8.40
N LEU A 3 6.98 -21.07 -8.05
CA LEU A 3 5.81 -21.03 -8.93
C LEU A 3 5.45 -19.59 -9.36
N GLY A 4 5.51 -18.62 -8.44
CA GLY A 4 5.25 -17.22 -8.76
C GLY A 4 6.33 -16.61 -9.68
N ASN A 5 7.58 -17.04 -9.52
CA ASN A 5 8.66 -16.59 -10.39
C ASN A 5 8.57 -17.19 -11.80
N GLU A 6 8.15 -18.44 -11.94
CA GLU A 6 7.90 -19.08 -13.25
C GLU A 6 6.76 -18.39 -13.98
N ALA A 7 5.63 -18.13 -13.33
CA ALA A 7 4.50 -17.40 -13.90
C ALA A 7 4.89 -15.97 -14.33
N PHE A 8 5.74 -15.29 -13.55
CA PHE A 8 6.26 -13.99 -13.93
C PHE A 8 7.16 -14.04 -15.17
N LEU A 9 8.05 -15.04 -15.25
CA LEU A 9 8.95 -15.24 -16.40
C LEU A 9 8.16 -15.55 -17.68
N ASP A 10 7.13 -16.38 -17.59
CA ASP A 10 6.28 -16.71 -18.75
C ASP A 10 5.50 -15.48 -19.23
N SER A 11 4.89 -14.73 -18.32
CA SER A 11 4.21 -13.47 -18.66
C SER A 11 5.15 -12.43 -19.28
N LYS A 12 6.39 -12.36 -18.80
CA LYS A 12 7.44 -11.49 -19.40
C LYS A 12 7.84 -11.96 -20.79
N ARG A 13 8.00 -13.27 -20.98
CA ARG A 13 8.35 -13.86 -22.28
C ARG A 13 7.28 -13.56 -23.32
N ASP A 14 6.01 -13.76 -22.99
CA ASP A 14 4.88 -13.47 -23.89
C ASP A 14 4.82 -11.99 -24.27
N ASN A 15 5.03 -11.11 -23.30
CA ASN A 15 5.10 -9.67 -23.56
C ASN A 15 6.26 -9.30 -24.50
N TYR A 16 7.45 -9.84 -24.28
CA TYR A 16 8.59 -9.58 -25.16
C TYR A 16 8.40 -10.17 -26.56
N HIS A 17 7.77 -11.33 -26.69
CA HIS A 17 7.42 -11.90 -28.00
C HIS A 17 6.40 -11.04 -28.74
N ALA A 18 5.35 -10.57 -28.08
CA ALA A 18 4.37 -9.67 -28.67
C ALA A 18 5.01 -8.34 -29.10
N MET A 19 5.85 -7.76 -28.25
CA MET A 19 6.55 -6.50 -28.51
C MET A 19 7.57 -6.65 -29.65
N GLY A 20 8.32 -7.76 -29.68
CA GLY A 20 9.27 -8.06 -30.76
C GLY A 20 8.57 -8.27 -32.10
N SER A 21 7.46 -8.99 -32.12
CA SER A 21 6.64 -9.21 -33.33
C SER A 21 6.05 -7.89 -33.85
N PHE A 22 5.54 -7.05 -32.96
CA PHE A 22 5.03 -5.73 -33.31
C PHE A 22 6.13 -4.84 -33.89
N GLN A 23 7.29 -4.75 -33.25
CA GLN A 23 8.40 -3.92 -33.71
C GLN A 23 8.96 -4.39 -35.05
N SER A 24 9.10 -5.71 -35.23
CA SER A 24 9.54 -6.31 -36.50
C SER A 24 8.55 -6.03 -37.61
N GLY A 25 7.24 -6.18 -37.36
CA GLY A 25 6.18 -5.84 -38.29
C GLY A 25 6.21 -4.37 -38.70
N ASN A 26 6.33 -3.46 -37.71
CA ASN A 26 6.41 -2.03 -37.97
C ASN A 26 7.61 -1.66 -38.86
N THR A 27 8.78 -2.17 -38.53
CA THR A 27 10.00 -1.95 -39.33
C THR A 27 9.87 -2.50 -40.75
N PHE A 28 9.26 -3.71 -40.92
CA PHE A 28 9.00 -4.29 -42.20
C PHE A 28 8.09 -3.42 -43.08
N PHE A 29 6.96 -2.98 -42.54
CA PHE A 29 6.03 -2.11 -43.28
C PHE A 29 6.63 -0.75 -43.63
N GLN A 30 7.45 -0.18 -42.77
CA GLN A 30 8.20 1.06 -43.06
C GLN A 30 9.17 0.84 -44.22
N GLY A 31 9.97 -0.22 -44.20
CA GLY A 31 10.88 -0.56 -45.26
C GLY A 31 10.17 -0.80 -46.59
N MET A 32 9.03 -1.48 -46.53
CA MET A 32 8.18 -1.76 -47.72
C MET A 32 7.61 -0.46 -48.29
N MET A 33 7.19 0.49 -47.46
CA MET A 33 6.69 1.80 -47.89
C MET A 33 7.76 2.60 -48.62
N TYR A 34 9.01 2.61 -48.13
CA TYR A 34 10.14 3.23 -48.84
C TYR A 34 10.42 2.57 -50.17
N LEU A 35 10.45 1.22 -50.20
CA LEU A 35 10.71 0.45 -51.43
C LEU A 35 9.65 0.73 -52.50
N VAL A 36 8.37 0.67 -52.12
CA VAL A 36 7.24 0.95 -53.05
C VAL A 36 7.32 2.38 -53.58
N THR A 37 7.63 3.36 -52.72
CA THR A 37 7.75 4.77 -53.12
C THR A 37 8.92 4.96 -54.12
N LEU A 38 10.08 4.35 -53.87
CA LEU A 38 11.22 4.42 -54.80
C LEU A 38 10.92 3.74 -56.13
N LEU A 39 10.29 2.57 -56.14
CA LEU A 39 9.93 1.86 -57.37
C LEU A 39 8.88 2.62 -58.16
N ALA A 40 7.78 3.06 -57.53
CA ALA A 40 6.74 3.83 -58.18
C ALA A 40 7.25 5.20 -58.67
N GLY A 41 8.02 5.90 -57.85
CA GLY A 41 8.61 7.18 -58.24
C GLY A 41 9.61 7.06 -59.37
N GLY A 42 10.47 6.02 -59.34
CA GLY A 42 11.37 5.70 -60.45
C GLY A 42 10.62 5.43 -61.75
N TYR A 43 9.50 4.67 -61.70
CA TYR A 43 8.63 4.42 -62.85
C TYR A 43 8.01 5.73 -63.40
N PHE A 44 7.48 6.61 -62.55
CA PHE A 44 6.92 7.90 -62.97
C PHE A 44 7.98 8.86 -63.52
N ILE A 45 9.22 8.81 -63.03
CA ILE A 45 10.35 9.55 -63.62
C ILE A 45 10.62 9.05 -65.04
N ALA A 46 10.65 7.71 -65.27
CA ALA A 46 10.87 7.15 -66.57
C ALA A 46 9.79 7.51 -67.58
N LEU A 47 8.56 7.75 -67.10
CA LEU A 47 7.43 8.23 -67.92
C LEU A 47 7.46 9.75 -68.14
N GLY A 48 8.38 10.48 -67.55
CA GLY A 48 8.47 11.96 -67.63
C GLY A 48 7.40 12.70 -66.84
N GLN A 49 6.68 12.00 -65.96
CA GLN A 49 5.59 12.55 -65.15
C GLN A 49 6.04 13.09 -63.78
N MET A 50 7.27 12.81 -63.37
CA MET A 50 7.82 13.21 -62.10
C MET A 50 9.29 13.56 -62.25
N SER A 51 9.77 14.54 -61.48
CA SER A 51 11.22 14.86 -61.40
C SER A 51 11.91 14.08 -60.29
N ALA A 52 13.25 13.96 -60.36
CA ALA A 52 14.03 13.36 -59.30
C ALA A 52 13.91 14.15 -57.98
N ALA A 53 13.69 15.48 -58.06
CA ALA A 53 13.49 16.33 -56.90
C ALA A 53 12.14 16.00 -56.18
N ASP A 54 11.09 15.72 -56.95
CA ASP A 54 9.80 15.33 -56.38
C ASP A 54 9.91 14.00 -55.66
N LEU A 55 10.62 13.02 -56.20
CA LEU A 55 10.85 11.73 -55.54
C LEU A 55 11.64 11.88 -54.24
N ALA A 56 12.67 12.75 -54.22
CA ALA A 56 13.43 13.06 -53.01
C ALA A 56 12.53 13.70 -51.94
N MET A 57 11.62 14.60 -52.37
CA MET A 57 10.66 15.24 -51.48
C MET A 57 9.66 14.23 -50.87
N TYR A 58 9.12 13.30 -51.68
CA TYR A 58 8.23 12.23 -51.19
C TYR A 58 8.95 11.30 -50.19
N ALA A 59 10.21 10.93 -50.45
CA ALA A 59 11.00 10.12 -49.52
C ALA A 59 11.21 10.83 -48.17
N LEU A 60 11.44 12.16 -48.18
CA LEU A 60 11.52 12.96 -46.96
C LEU A 60 10.19 13.01 -46.22
N TYR A 61 9.06 13.22 -46.94
CA TYR A 61 7.74 13.23 -46.31
C TYR A 61 7.37 11.92 -45.63
N ILE A 62 7.73 10.77 -46.21
CA ILE A 62 7.50 9.48 -45.59
C ILE A 62 8.21 9.44 -44.21
N GLY A 63 9.47 9.88 -44.12
CA GLY A 63 10.18 9.94 -42.84
C GLY A 63 9.50 10.86 -41.80
N ILE A 64 9.02 12.02 -42.26
CA ILE A 64 8.33 12.98 -41.41
C ILE A 64 6.99 12.44 -40.90
N PHE A 65 6.21 11.72 -41.74
CA PHE A 65 4.92 11.15 -41.34
C PHE A 65 5.02 9.90 -40.46
N ILE A 66 6.08 9.11 -40.60
CA ILE A 66 6.28 7.89 -39.78
C ILE A 66 6.51 8.25 -38.32
N SER A 67 7.29 9.29 -38.03
CA SER A 67 7.63 9.69 -36.65
C SER A 67 6.39 10.00 -35.76
N PRO A 68 5.43 10.81 -36.18
CA PRO A 68 4.19 11.03 -35.41
C PRO A 68 3.39 9.74 -35.15
N ILE A 69 3.37 8.82 -36.11
CA ILE A 69 2.66 7.54 -35.93
C ILE A 69 3.33 6.69 -34.84
N GLN A 70 4.66 6.64 -34.82
CA GLN A 70 5.41 5.96 -33.77
C GLN A 70 5.14 6.58 -32.39
N ILE A 71 5.17 7.90 -32.30
CA ILE A 71 4.84 8.62 -31.06
C ILE A 71 3.44 8.29 -30.56
N LEU A 72 2.43 8.21 -31.46
CA LEU A 72 1.07 7.84 -31.06
C LEU A 72 0.99 6.41 -30.53
N VAL A 73 1.74 5.48 -31.08
CA VAL A 73 1.83 4.10 -30.60
C VAL A 73 2.46 4.05 -29.21
N GLU A 74 3.60 4.73 -29.02
CA GLU A 74 4.29 4.82 -27.71
C GLU A 74 3.41 5.49 -26.65
N LEU A 75 2.66 6.52 -27.04
CA LEU A 75 1.73 7.21 -26.17
C LEU A 75 0.60 6.30 -25.70
N THR A 76 0.09 5.43 -26.59
CA THR A 76 -0.91 4.43 -26.23
C THR A 76 -0.38 3.44 -25.18
N GLU A 77 0.85 2.97 -25.36
CA GLU A 77 1.50 2.09 -24.38
C GLU A 77 1.69 2.78 -23.02
N MET A 78 2.14 4.05 -23.05
CA MET A 78 2.33 4.86 -21.83
C MET A 78 1.00 5.08 -21.09
N ILE A 79 -0.08 5.38 -21.82
CA ILE A 79 -1.43 5.54 -21.23
C ILE A 79 -1.90 4.24 -20.59
N GLN A 80 -1.72 3.08 -21.24
CA GLN A 80 -2.11 1.78 -20.69
C GLN A 80 -1.35 1.46 -19.40
N LYS A 81 -0.03 1.70 -19.37
CA LYS A 81 0.79 1.53 -18.16
C LYS A 81 0.38 2.49 -17.06
N GLY A 82 0.15 3.76 -17.39
CA GLY A 82 -0.32 4.78 -16.45
C GLY A 82 -1.69 4.45 -15.87
N MET A 83 -2.63 4.00 -16.71
CA MET A 83 -3.97 3.61 -16.29
C MET A 83 -3.92 2.40 -15.33
N SER A 84 -3.09 1.39 -15.63
CA SER A 84 -2.90 0.24 -14.74
C SER A 84 -2.35 0.65 -13.36
N GLY A 85 -1.41 1.59 -13.33
CA GLY A 85 -0.90 2.18 -12.08
C GLY A 85 -1.98 2.97 -11.32
N PHE A 86 -2.75 3.78 -12.04
CA PHE A 86 -3.84 4.57 -11.47
C PHE A 86 -4.94 3.71 -10.86
N ILE A 87 -5.36 2.63 -11.53
CA ILE A 87 -6.36 1.68 -11.00
C ILE A 87 -5.86 1.05 -9.69
N ARG A 88 -4.58 0.66 -9.61
CA ARG A 88 -4.01 0.11 -8.37
C ARG A 88 -3.95 1.14 -7.25
N TYR A 89 -3.59 2.37 -7.58
CA TYR A 89 -3.60 3.48 -6.62
C TYR A 89 -5.00 3.72 -6.10
N GLN A 90 -5.99 3.82 -6.99
CA GLN A 90 -7.39 4.04 -6.61
C GLN A 90 -7.92 2.87 -5.76
N ALA A 91 -7.60 1.64 -6.10
CA ALA A 91 -7.99 0.47 -5.31
C ALA A 91 -7.48 0.51 -3.86
N ILE A 92 -6.33 1.16 -3.61
CA ILE A 92 -5.82 1.35 -2.24
C ILE A 92 -6.56 2.49 -1.53
N ILE A 93 -6.85 3.59 -2.25
CA ILE A 93 -7.56 4.75 -1.67
C ILE A 93 -9.02 4.40 -1.36
N ASP A 94 -9.65 3.57 -2.19
CA ASP A 94 -11.05 3.17 -2.04
C ASP A 94 -11.26 2.09 -0.96
N ILE A 95 -10.18 1.62 -0.28
CA ILE A 95 -10.30 0.71 0.86
C ILE A 95 -10.95 1.47 2.02
N GLU A 96 -12.17 1.09 2.35
CA GLU A 96 -12.84 1.59 3.54
C GLU A 96 -12.28 0.91 4.79
N PRO A 97 -11.91 1.67 5.84
CA PRO A 97 -11.48 1.09 7.10
C PRO A 97 -12.61 0.25 7.72
N GLU A 98 -12.30 -0.97 8.13
CA GLU A 98 -13.25 -1.86 8.80
C GLU A 98 -13.74 -1.30 10.14
N ILE A 99 -12.85 -0.61 10.86
CA ILE A 99 -13.11 -0.04 12.15
C ILE A 99 -13.11 1.47 12.05
N THR A 100 -14.27 2.07 12.24
CA THR A 100 -14.50 3.50 12.21
C THR A 100 -15.15 3.97 13.50
N ASP A 101 -15.09 5.29 13.73
CA ASP A 101 -15.83 5.90 14.82
C ASP A 101 -17.33 5.81 14.59
N CYS A 102 -18.09 5.51 15.63
CA CYS A 102 -19.55 5.63 15.55
C CYS A 102 -19.95 7.11 15.46
N VAL A 103 -21.16 7.38 14.94
CA VAL A 103 -21.65 8.75 14.71
C VAL A 103 -21.63 9.61 15.98
N ASP A 104 -21.88 8.99 17.13
CA ASP A 104 -21.94 9.62 18.44
C ASP A 104 -20.69 9.38 19.29
N ALA A 105 -19.53 9.04 18.64
CA ALA A 105 -18.29 8.80 19.35
C ALA A 105 -17.82 10.05 20.10
N VAL A 106 -17.46 9.87 21.36
CA VAL A 106 -17.00 10.95 22.25
C VAL A 106 -15.54 10.74 22.67
N ASP A 107 -14.90 11.78 23.16
CA ASP A 107 -13.56 11.66 23.70
C ASP A 107 -13.56 10.86 25.01
N MET A 108 -12.45 10.16 25.29
CA MET A 108 -12.26 9.42 26.53
C MET A 108 -12.22 10.39 27.71
N LYS A 109 -13.05 10.14 28.73
CA LYS A 109 -13.13 11.01 29.93
C LYS A 109 -12.21 10.57 31.07
N HIS A 110 -12.06 9.25 31.23
CA HIS A 110 -11.34 8.64 32.37
C HIS A 110 -10.37 7.57 31.87
N PRO A 111 -9.22 7.96 31.27
CA PRO A 111 -8.23 7.01 30.76
C PRO A 111 -7.57 6.17 31.86
N ASP A 112 -7.58 6.68 33.10
CA ASP A 112 -7.05 6.06 34.32
C ASP A 112 -8.08 5.20 35.05
N GLY A 113 -9.29 5.03 34.51
CA GLY A 113 -10.38 4.25 35.13
C GLY A 113 -10.17 2.73 35.08
N ASP A 114 -11.07 2.01 35.73
CA ASP A 114 -11.09 0.53 35.66
C ASP A 114 -11.31 0.08 34.23
N ILE A 115 -10.60 -0.99 33.82
CA ILE A 115 -10.80 -1.66 32.52
C ILE A 115 -11.62 -2.92 32.79
N CYS A 116 -12.79 -3.04 32.16
CA CYS A 116 -13.67 -4.18 32.33
C CYS A 116 -13.97 -4.85 30.99
N TYR A 117 -13.81 -6.16 30.95
CA TYR A 117 -14.29 -7.04 29.91
C TYR A 117 -15.56 -7.71 30.43
N HIS A 118 -16.67 -7.58 29.70
CA HIS A 118 -17.99 -8.12 30.08
C HIS A 118 -18.45 -9.05 29.00
N ASP A 119 -18.47 -10.33 29.31
CA ASP A 119 -18.97 -11.40 28.44
C ASP A 119 -18.37 -11.34 27.00
N VAL A 120 -17.07 -11.06 26.90
CA VAL A 120 -16.40 -10.76 25.63
C VAL A 120 -16.14 -12.06 24.88
N SER A 121 -16.68 -12.15 23.67
CA SER A 121 -16.36 -13.17 22.67
C SER A 121 -15.74 -12.56 21.43
N PHE A 122 -14.77 -13.26 20.85
CA PHE A 122 -14.06 -12.80 19.66
C PHE A 122 -13.60 -13.96 18.78
N SER A 123 -13.76 -13.79 17.46
CA SER A 123 -13.19 -14.65 16.41
C SER A 123 -12.56 -13.79 15.32
N TYR A 124 -11.47 -14.26 14.72
CA TYR A 124 -10.93 -13.69 13.47
C TYR A 124 -11.79 -14.13 12.27
N GLU A 125 -11.51 -13.63 11.07
CA GLU A 125 -12.27 -13.89 9.83
C GLU A 125 -12.52 -15.39 9.54
N ASP A 126 -11.62 -16.27 9.98
CA ASP A 126 -11.72 -17.73 9.77
C ASP A 126 -12.78 -18.43 10.65
N ASN A 127 -13.60 -17.69 11.38
CA ASN A 127 -14.61 -18.20 12.32
C ASN A 127 -14.08 -19.11 13.45
N GLU A 128 -12.78 -19.15 13.69
CA GLU A 128 -12.23 -19.82 14.85
C GLU A 128 -12.40 -18.94 16.10
N ILE A 129 -13.17 -19.43 17.08
CA ILE A 129 -13.41 -18.70 18.33
C ILE A 129 -12.12 -18.67 19.14
N VAL A 130 -11.55 -17.49 19.32
CA VAL A 130 -10.32 -17.26 20.09
C VAL A 130 -10.62 -16.90 21.54
N LEU A 131 -11.66 -16.09 21.76
CA LEU A 131 -12.15 -15.72 23.09
C LEU A 131 -13.62 -16.10 23.18
N ASN A 132 -14.00 -16.72 24.29
CA ASN A 132 -15.34 -17.19 24.51
C ASN A 132 -15.83 -16.80 25.91
N HIS A 133 -16.75 -15.84 25.97
CA HIS A 133 -17.40 -15.38 27.20
C HIS A 133 -16.40 -14.97 28.30
N ILE A 134 -15.46 -14.07 27.97
CA ILE A 134 -14.40 -13.62 28.89
C ILE A 134 -14.91 -12.47 29.77
N ASP A 135 -14.85 -12.69 31.09
CA ASP A 135 -15.16 -11.69 32.10
C ASP A 135 -13.99 -11.45 33.04
N PHE A 136 -13.51 -10.22 33.10
CA PHE A 136 -12.55 -9.78 34.12
C PHE A 136 -12.49 -8.26 34.25
N THR A 137 -11.94 -7.80 35.37
CA THR A 137 -11.75 -6.37 35.64
C THR A 137 -10.31 -6.10 36.08
N ILE A 138 -9.68 -5.11 35.47
CA ILE A 138 -8.40 -4.54 35.89
C ILE A 138 -8.73 -3.25 36.62
N LYS A 139 -8.45 -3.21 37.94
CA LYS A 139 -8.67 -2.01 38.73
C LYS A 139 -7.64 -0.92 38.39
N SER A 140 -8.09 0.34 38.40
CA SER A 140 -7.24 1.51 38.24
C SER A 140 -5.97 1.42 39.09
N GLY A 141 -4.82 1.76 38.50
CA GLY A 141 -3.51 1.75 39.16
C GLY A 141 -2.95 0.35 39.46
N LYS A 142 -3.59 -0.75 38.97
CA LYS A 142 -3.09 -2.12 39.15
C LYS A 142 -2.42 -2.64 37.91
N SER A 143 -1.40 -3.46 38.11
CA SER A 143 -0.77 -4.26 37.04
C SER A 143 -1.34 -5.66 37.05
N VAL A 144 -1.66 -6.20 35.87
CA VAL A 144 -2.19 -7.55 35.68
C VAL A 144 -1.31 -8.30 34.69
N ALA A 145 -1.01 -9.57 34.98
CA ALA A 145 -0.32 -10.47 34.06
C ALA A 145 -1.30 -11.51 33.52
N LEU A 146 -1.39 -11.59 32.18
CA LEU A 146 -2.12 -12.65 31.49
C LEU A 146 -1.21 -13.88 31.31
N VAL A 147 -1.54 -15.00 31.93
CA VAL A 147 -0.75 -16.24 31.85
C VAL A 147 -1.58 -17.35 31.20
N GLY A 148 -0.94 -18.21 30.45
CA GLY A 148 -1.59 -19.33 29.76
C GLY A 148 -0.76 -19.88 28.59
N PRO A 149 -1.20 -20.98 27.97
CA PRO A 149 -0.49 -21.60 26.85
C PRO A 149 -0.38 -20.67 25.63
N SER A 150 0.54 -20.99 24.71
CA SER A 150 0.60 -20.31 23.42
C SER A 150 -0.72 -20.54 22.66
N GLY A 151 -1.23 -19.51 21.97
CA GLY A 151 -2.55 -19.57 21.31
C GLY A 151 -3.76 -19.34 22.24
N GLY A 152 -3.58 -19.16 23.55
CA GLY A 152 -4.67 -18.95 24.51
C GLY A 152 -5.30 -17.55 24.51
N GLY A 153 -5.21 -16.78 23.41
CA GLY A 153 -5.92 -15.50 23.27
C GLY A 153 -5.30 -14.30 24.02
N LYS A 154 -4.13 -14.45 24.68
CA LYS A 154 -3.52 -13.36 25.46
C LYS A 154 -3.22 -12.10 24.63
N THR A 155 -2.59 -12.26 23.48
CA THR A 155 -2.30 -11.17 22.55
C THR A 155 -3.58 -10.57 21.99
N THR A 156 -4.59 -11.40 21.73
CA THR A 156 -5.89 -10.96 21.26
C THR A 156 -6.57 -10.04 22.29
N ILE A 157 -6.60 -10.42 23.59
CA ILE A 157 -7.11 -9.56 24.65
C ILE A 157 -6.44 -8.20 24.63
N CYS A 158 -5.09 -8.15 24.54
CA CYS A 158 -4.35 -6.88 24.46
C CYS A 158 -4.68 -6.08 23.19
N SER A 159 -4.94 -6.74 22.05
CA SER A 159 -5.25 -6.10 20.77
C SER A 159 -6.67 -5.55 20.68
N LEU A 160 -7.61 -6.12 21.46
CA LEU A 160 -8.99 -5.65 21.52
C LEU A 160 -9.11 -4.33 22.30
N LEU A 161 -8.26 -4.08 23.28
CA LEU A 161 -8.33 -2.87 24.13
C LEU A 161 -8.12 -1.56 23.32
N PRO A 162 -7.10 -1.43 22.43
CA PRO A 162 -6.95 -0.28 21.54
C PRO A 162 -7.89 -0.32 20.33
N ARG A 163 -8.80 -1.28 20.30
CA ARG A 163 -9.76 -1.49 19.21
C ARG A 163 -9.06 -1.65 17.86
N PHE A 164 -8.07 -2.58 17.80
CA PHE A 164 -7.50 -3.02 16.53
C PHE A 164 -8.42 -4.01 15.81
N TYR A 165 -9.31 -4.64 16.58
CA TYR A 165 -10.40 -5.48 16.13
C TYR A 165 -11.64 -5.15 16.96
N ASP A 166 -12.82 -5.23 16.36
CA ASP A 166 -14.08 -5.16 17.10
C ASP A 166 -14.46 -6.53 17.65
N ILE A 167 -15.00 -6.56 18.86
CA ILE A 167 -15.49 -7.80 19.49
C ILE A 167 -16.72 -8.34 18.78
N THR A 168 -16.88 -9.67 18.79
CA THR A 168 -18.06 -10.33 18.22
C THR A 168 -19.27 -10.18 19.13
N ASP A 169 -19.10 -10.33 20.44
CA ASP A 169 -20.15 -10.18 21.45
C ASP A 169 -19.58 -9.64 22.76
N GLY A 170 -20.45 -9.09 23.62
CA GLY A 170 -20.07 -8.51 24.89
C GLY A 170 -19.73 -7.03 24.83
N SER A 171 -18.92 -6.55 25.77
CA SER A 171 -18.45 -5.16 25.81
C SER A 171 -17.13 -5.01 26.57
N ILE A 172 -16.31 -4.02 26.13
CA ILE A 172 -15.10 -3.61 26.84
C ILE A 172 -15.29 -2.16 27.26
N THR A 173 -15.04 -1.86 28.52
CA THR A 173 -15.17 -0.49 29.06
C THR A 173 -13.89 -0.02 29.74
N ILE A 174 -13.60 1.28 29.63
CA ILE A 174 -12.54 1.98 30.35
C ILE A 174 -13.18 3.14 31.13
N GLY A 175 -13.01 3.18 32.45
CA GLY A 175 -13.67 4.18 33.29
C GLY A 175 -15.19 4.23 33.14
N GLY A 176 -15.82 3.10 32.84
CA GLY A 176 -17.26 2.97 32.61
C GLY A 176 -17.73 3.39 31.22
N GLN A 177 -16.84 3.88 30.34
CA GLN A 177 -17.17 4.17 28.93
C GLN A 177 -16.87 2.96 28.05
N ASN A 178 -17.83 2.55 27.23
CA ASN A 178 -17.62 1.49 26.23
C ASN A 178 -16.64 2.00 25.14
N ILE A 179 -15.58 1.24 24.88
CA ILE A 179 -14.56 1.60 23.89
C ILE A 179 -15.12 1.79 22.47
N LYS A 180 -16.24 1.16 22.14
CA LYS A 180 -16.93 1.30 20.86
C LYS A 180 -17.52 2.70 20.66
N ASN A 181 -17.84 3.40 21.77
CA ASN A 181 -18.40 4.74 21.77
C ASN A 181 -17.34 5.84 21.99
N ILE A 182 -16.06 5.46 22.06
CA ILE A 182 -14.95 6.39 22.20
C ILE A 182 -14.32 6.59 20.81
N LYS A 183 -13.95 7.85 20.49
CA LYS A 183 -13.19 8.13 19.27
C LYS A 183 -11.87 7.34 19.27
N LEU A 184 -11.55 6.69 18.17
CA LEU A 184 -10.35 5.86 18.04
C LEU A 184 -9.07 6.64 18.36
N GLU A 185 -8.99 7.89 17.90
CA GLU A 185 -7.86 8.77 18.18
C GLU A 185 -7.70 8.99 19.70
N SER A 186 -8.76 9.34 20.41
CA SER A 186 -8.75 9.57 21.86
C SER A 186 -8.42 8.30 22.63
N LEU A 187 -8.98 7.16 22.23
CA LEU A 187 -8.72 5.85 22.81
C LEU A 187 -7.23 5.48 22.68
N ARG A 188 -6.72 5.51 21.44
CA ARG A 188 -5.36 5.07 21.14
C ARG A 188 -4.29 6.00 21.69
N ASN A 189 -4.54 7.30 21.75
CA ASN A 189 -3.64 8.27 22.40
C ASN A 189 -3.50 8.05 23.91
N SER A 190 -4.46 7.35 24.53
CA SER A 190 -4.46 7.03 25.95
C SER A 190 -3.80 5.68 26.28
N ILE A 191 -3.41 4.90 25.27
CA ILE A 191 -2.87 3.54 25.43
C ILE A 191 -1.48 3.46 24.82
N GLY A 192 -0.48 3.14 25.63
CA GLY A 192 0.87 2.79 25.16
C GLY A 192 0.99 1.28 24.96
N ILE A 193 1.51 0.85 23.83
CA ILE A 193 1.71 -0.57 23.50
C ILE A 193 3.20 -0.84 23.29
N VAL A 194 3.72 -1.86 23.97
CA VAL A 194 5.05 -2.42 23.72
C VAL A 194 4.86 -3.77 23.03
N GLN A 195 5.21 -3.83 21.76
CA GLN A 195 5.09 -5.05 20.97
C GLN A 195 6.30 -5.97 21.18
N GLN A 196 6.09 -7.26 21.00
CA GLN A 196 7.15 -8.27 21.07
C GLN A 196 8.05 -8.19 19.81
N ASP A 197 7.44 -8.06 18.64
CA ASP A 197 8.14 -7.86 17.38
C ASP A 197 8.20 -6.37 17.07
N VAL A 198 9.41 -5.80 17.18
CA VAL A 198 9.63 -4.35 16.98
C VAL A 198 9.92 -4.07 15.52
N TYR A 199 9.13 -3.19 14.91
CA TYR A 199 9.42 -2.63 13.60
C TYR A 199 10.18 -1.32 13.74
N LEU A 200 11.34 -1.22 13.07
CA LEU A 200 12.09 0.03 12.97
C LEU A 200 11.96 0.58 11.54
N PHE A 201 11.58 1.83 11.43
CA PHE A 201 11.57 2.53 10.16
C PHE A 201 13.00 2.77 9.67
N GLY A 202 13.20 2.79 8.35
CA GLY A 202 14.48 3.11 7.70
C GLY A 202 14.86 4.60 7.86
N ALA A 203 14.92 5.07 9.12
CA ALA A 203 15.15 6.44 9.55
C ALA A 203 16.14 6.47 10.71
N SER A 204 16.52 7.66 11.19
CA SER A 204 17.41 7.78 12.36
C SER A 204 16.76 7.25 13.63
N VAL A 205 17.58 6.91 14.65
CA VAL A 205 17.09 6.52 15.97
C VAL A 205 16.21 7.63 16.59
N LYS A 206 16.60 8.88 16.39
CA LYS A 206 15.84 10.05 16.81
C LYS A 206 14.42 10.05 16.22
N GLU A 207 14.30 9.85 14.90
CA GLU A 207 13.01 9.82 14.19
C GLU A 207 12.16 8.64 14.61
N ASN A 208 12.77 7.47 14.85
CA ASN A 208 12.06 6.30 15.36
C ASN A 208 11.49 6.53 16.76
N ILE A 209 12.25 7.18 17.67
CA ILE A 209 11.76 7.52 19.03
C ILE A 209 10.67 8.58 18.94
N ALA A 210 10.83 9.60 18.10
CA ALA A 210 9.87 10.68 17.91
C ALA A 210 8.60 10.26 17.15
N TYR A 211 8.53 9.05 16.63
CA TYR A 211 7.41 8.60 15.78
C TYR A 211 6.04 8.75 16.48
N GLY A 212 5.97 8.48 17.78
CA GLY A 212 4.75 8.64 18.58
C GLY A 212 4.41 10.11 18.92
N LYS A 213 5.35 11.05 18.76
CA LYS A 213 5.19 12.47 18.96
C LYS A 213 6.12 13.23 18.01
N PRO A 214 5.68 13.50 16.75
CA PRO A 214 6.53 14.11 15.72
C PRO A 214 7.14 15.46 16.11
N ASP A 215 6.44 16.25 16.94
CA ASP A 215 6.87 17.57 17.43
C ASP A 215 7.70 17.48 18.72
N ALA A 216 8.16 16.28 19.13
CA ALA A 216 8.96 16.13 20.33
C ALA A 216 10.30 16.88 20.24
N THR A 217 10.63 17.62 21.29
CA THR A 217 11.94 18.27 21.42
C THR A 217 13.05 17.23 21.59
N PHE A 218 14.29 17.62 21.31
CA PHE A 218 15.42 16.71 21.50
C PHE A 218 15.57 16.24 22.97
N ASP A 219 15.31 17.12 23.92
CA ASP A 219 15.37 16.79 25.34
C ASP A 219 14.28 15.76 25.74
N GLU A 220 13.08 15.88 25.20
CA GLU A 220 12.01 14.88 25.42
C GLU A 220 12.38 13.51 24.83
N ILE A 221 13.03 13.48 23.66
CA ILE A 221 13.51 12.25 23.04
C ILE A 221 14.60 11.60 23.90
N VAL A 222 15.55 12.37 24.39
CA VAL A 222 16.62 11.91 25.30
C VAL A 222 16.02 11.38 26.61
N GLU A 223 15.05 12.08 27.17
CA GLU A 223 14.36 11.66 28.40
C GLU A 223 13.60 10.33 28.16
N ALA A 224 12.90 10.19 27.04
CA ALA A 224 12.23 8.94 26.66
C ALA A 224 13.23 7.77 26.54
N ALA A 225 14.37 7.99 25.87
CA ALA A 225 15.43 7.00 25.75
C ALA A 225 16.02 6.59 27.10
N LYS A 226 16.19 7.54 28.04
CA LYS A 226 16.63 7.28 29.41
C LYS A 226 15.60 6.46 30.20
N LYS A 227 14.31 6.82 30.10
CA LYS A 227 13.22 6.08 30.74
C LYS A 227 13.12 4.63 30.20
N ALA A 228 13.40 4.43 28.93
CA ALA A 228 13.47 3.11 28.30
C ALA A 228 14.79 2.37 28.57
N ASN A 229 15.74 2.98 29.29
CA ASN A 229 17.06 2.42 29.60
C ASN A 229 17.90 2.02 28.39
N ILE A 230 17.76 2.74 27.27
CA ILE A 230 18.51 2.53 26.02
C ILE A 230 19.43 3.68 25.66
N HIS A 231 19.40 4.79 26.40
CA HIS A 231 20.17 6.01 26.08
C HIS A 231 21.67 5.72 25.92
N ASP A 232 22.28 5.03 26.88
CA ASP A 232 23.73 4.76 26.89
C ASP A 232 24.14 3.78 25.77
N PHE A 233 23.20 2.99 25.25
CA PHE A 233 23.43 2.11 24.11
C PHE A 233 23.39 2.88 22.78
N ILE A 234 22.60 3.96 22.71
CA ILE A 234 22.45 4.80 21.53
C ILE A 234 23.64 5.74 21.35
N MET A 235 24.22 6.23 22.46
CA MET A 235 25.32 7.20 22.49
C MET A 235 26.70 6.53 22.37
#